data_4c406fe7b47776acc346612bec6d6a80
#
_entry.id   4c406fe7b47776acc346612bec6d6a80
#
_cell.length_a   1.000
_cell.length_b   1.000
_cell.length_c   1.000
_cell.angle_alpha   90.00
_cell.angle_beta   90.00
_cell.angle_gamma   90.00
#
_symmetry.space_group_name_H-M   'P 1'
#
loop_
_entity.id
_entity.type
_entity.pdbx_description
1 polymer ?
#
loop_
_entity_poly.entity_id
_entity_poly.type
_entity_poly.pdbx_seq_one_letter_code
_entity_poly.pdbx_strand_id
1 'polypeptide(L)'
;MDFVSFKKILPIQEVSPVLFKTIEQAKEFILDNEIEMVDFKMTDIDGRWRHITIPAARFNENTMKYGIGFDGSNYGYAPVENSDMVFIPDLSTAAVDPFAEVPTLTMSGDAMIIDRPENRPFDQYPRNVIKRAVEYMRESGIADEMIIGPEFEFHVFDNVQFETRPECVRCEIDTEEADWNTGSSEDGFQIPHKGGYHIGAPQDRYYNLRSEMCMHMEDWGVKVKYHHHEVGGPGQLEIEVELDDVVKMADNTMVTKYIIRNAAVEEGCTATFMPKPIYAEAGNGMHVHMLLTKDGKPLFYDENGYAQLSKLAHNFMGGLLKHAKSLCAITNPSTNSFKRLVPGFEAPVTIGYATANRSAVIRIPAYAKSPMAKRFELRNPDGTCNPYYAYAAILMAGLDGIINEIDPSVCGWGPYDFNLFDLPEEEKAKIDSLPKSLDEALDALEADHDYLTRGGVFPERLLNIWIDRKRKEAARINQIPHPAEFERYYDL
;
A
#
# COMPACT_ATOMS: atom_id res chain seq x y z
N MET A 1 -8.38 18.92 36.31
CA MET A 1 -7.02 18.42 35.99
C MET A 1 -6.96 17.01 36.52
N ASP A 2 -7.48 16.08 35.76
CA ASP A 2 -7.40 14.67 36.10
C ASP A 2 -6.25 14.11 35.24
N PHE A 3 -5.17 13.75 35.93
CA PHE A 3 -4.05 13.05 35.32
C PHE A 3 -4.59 11.77 34.68
N VAL A 4 -4.53 11.71 33.35
CA VAL A 4 -4.77 10.50 32.58
C VAL A 4 -3.82 9.43 33.14
N SER A 5 -4.40 8.42 33.72
CA SER A 5 -3.71 7.24 34.21
C SER A 5 -2.97 6.62 33.02
N PHE A 6 -1.64 6.66 33.03
CA PHE A 6 -0.83 5.76 32.21
C PHE A 6 -1.33 4.34 32.48
N LYS A 7 -2.05 3.77 31.51
CA LYS A 7 -2.29 2.32 31.50
C LYS A 7 -0.91 1.68 31.69
N LYS A 8 -0.71 0.93 32.77
CA LYS A 8 0.47 0.12 32.96
C LYS A 8 0.60 -0.75 31.73
N ILE A 9 1.53 -0.41 30.86
CA ILE A 9 2.05 -1.37 29.88
C ILE A 9 2.54 -2.52 30.73
N LEU A 10 1.85 -3.66 30.64
CA LEU A 10 2.34 -4.89 31.26
C LEU A 10 3.76 -5.11 30.72
N PRO A 11 4.71 -5.57 31.54
CA PRO A 11 6.05 -5.82 31.04
C PRO A 11 5.91 -6.79 29.88
N ILE A 12 6.28 -6.33 28.71
CA ILE A 12 6.34 -7.10 27.48
C ILE A 12 7.30 -8.27 27.78
N GLN A 13 6.75 -9.42 28.10
CA GLN A 13 7.45 -10.66 27.78
C GLN A 13 7.66 -10.62 26.27
N GLU A 14 8.89 -10.88 25.83
CA GLU A 14 9.28 -10.84 24.43
C GLU A 14 8.21 -11.52 23.54
N VAL A 15 7.25 -10.73 23.06
CA VAL A 15 6.27 -11.17 22.07
C VAL A 15 6.96 -11.00 20.72
N SER A 16 7.91 -11.86 20.46
CA SER A 16 8.40 -12.07 19.10
C SER A 16 7.21 -12.52 18.24
N PRO A 17 7.14 -12.14 16.96
CA PRO A 17 6.09 -12.59 16.07
C PRO A 17 5.96 -14.11 16.18
N VAL A 18 4.78 -14.59 16.52
CA VAL A 18 4.59 -16.01 16.85
C VAL A 18 4.46 -16.80 15.55
N LEU A 19 5.57 -17.25 15.00
CA LEU A 19 5.59 -18.08 13.79
C LEU A 19 5.24 -19.53 14.14
N PHE A 20 3.98 -19.88 14.07
CA PHE A 20 3.58 -21.27 14.23
C PHE A 20 3.86 -22.07 12.96
N LYS A 21 4.49 -23.22 13.13
CA LYS A 21 4.70 -24.20 12.06
C LYS A 21 3.61 -25.28 12.04
N THR A 22 2.97 -25.51 13.19
CA THR A 22 1.94 -26.55 13.35
C THR A 22 0.76 -26.03 14.16
N ILE A 23 -0.39 -26.67 13.99
CA ILE A 23 -1.60 -26.35 14.74
C ILE A 23 -1.44 -26.63 16.23
N GLU A 24 -0.64 -27.62 16.61
CA GLU A 24 -0.36 -27.96 18.00
C GLU A 24 0.35 -26.79 18.70
N GLN A 25 1.33 -26.16 18.05
CA GLN A 25 2.01 -24.96 18.57
C GLN A 25 1.02 -23.80 18.77
N ALA A 26 0.13 -23.58 17.81
CA ALA A 26 -0.90 -22.55 17.94
C ALA A 26 -1.87 -22.83 19.09
N LYS A 27 -2.27 -24.10 19.27
CA LYS A 27 -3.16 -24.51 20.38
C LYS A 27 -2.48 -24.38 21.74
N GLU A 28 -1.20 -24.75 21.85
CA GLU A 28 -0.42 -24.54 23.07
C GLU A 28 -0.33 -23.05 23.42
N PHE A 29 0.01 -22.21 22.44
CA PHE A 29 0.04 -20.76 22.63
C PHE A 29 -1.31 -20.17 23.06
N ILE A 30 -2.41 -20.63 22.46
CA ILE A 30 -3.78 -20.22 22.82
C ILE A 30 -4.05 -20.51 24.30
N LEU A 31 -3.65 -21.69 24.79
CA LEU A 31 -3.85 -22.09 26.19
C LEU A 31 -2.94 -21.28 27.14
N ASP A 32 -1.67 -21.14 26.81
CA ASP A 32 -0.67 -20.48 27.65
C ASP A 32 -0.89 -18.97 27.80
N ASN A 33 -1.51 -18.35 26.79
CA ASN A 33 -1.78 -16.90 26.75
C ASN A 33 -3.26 -16.55 26.96
N GLU A 34 -4.07 -17.51 27.40
CA GLU A 34 -5.50 -17.30 27.69
C GLU A 34 -6.27 -16.67 26.52
N ILE A 35 -5.94 -17.05 25.29
CA ILE A 35 -6.61 -16.55 24.09
C ILE A 35 -8.04 -17.09 24.03
N GLU A 36 -9.01 -16.21 23.95
CA GLU A 36 -10.44 -16.54 23.93
C GLU A 36 -11.03 -16.63 22.52
N MET A 37 -10.49 -15.87 21.56
CA MET A 37 -10.98 -15.80 20.19
C MET A 37 -9.87 -16.01 19.16
N VAL A 38 -10.24 -16.60 18.01
CA VAL A 38 -9.37 -16.67 16.83
C VAL A 38 -10.07 -15.96 15.68
N ASP A 39 -9.40 -14.96 15.12
CA ASP A 39 -9.93 -14.09 14.09
C ASP A 39 -9.19 -14.27 12.76
N PHE A 40 -9.93 -14.41 11.67
CA PHE A 40 -9.40 -14.66 10.32
C PHE A 40 -9.60 -13.41 9.47
N LYS A 41 -8.49 -12.79 9.06
CA LYS A 41 -8.48 -11.59 8.23
C LYS A 41 -8.46 -11.95 6.75
N MET A 42 -9.50 -11.59 6.04
CA MET A 42 -9.68 -11.81 4.59
C MET A 42 -9.66 -10.47 3.85
N THR A 43 -9.07 -10.43 2.66
CA THR A 43 -8.96 -9.19 1.89
C THR A 43 -9.98 -9.18 0.75
N ASP A 44 -10.79 -8.12 0.64
CA ASP A 44 -11.70 -7.92 -0.49
C ASP A 44 -10.97 -7.35 -1.72
N ILE A 45 -11.68 -7.23 -2.83
CA ILE A 45 -11.11 -6.75 -4.11
C ILE A 45 -10.51 -5.34 -3.99
N ASP A 46 -11.07 -4.47 -3.13
CA ASP A 46 -10.60 -3.11 -2.93
C ASP A 46 -9.40 -3.01 -1.96
N GLY A 47 -8.92 -4.13 -1.40
CA GLY A 47 -7.85 -4.15 -0.41
C GLY A 47 -8.29 -3.77 1.01
N ARG A 48 -9.53 -4.05 1.36
CA ARG A 48 -10.03 -3.89 2.74
C ARG A 48 -10.03 -5.24 3.44
N TRP A 49 -9.66 -5.25 4.72
CA TRP A 49 -9.88 -6.41 5.53
C TRP A 49 -11.37 -6.62 5.87
N ARG A 50 -11.79 -7.85 5.71
CA ARG A 50 -13.00 -8.45 6.23
C ARG A 50 -12.58 -9.54 7.21
N HIS A 51 -13.42 -9.90 8.15
CA HIS A 51 -13.03 -10.92 9.11
C HIS A 51 -14.17 -11.82 9.55
N ILE A 52 -13.78 -13.00 10.05
CA ILE A 52 -14.65 -13.95 10.73
C ILE A 52 -13.92 -14.41 11.98
N THR A 53 -14.60 -14.37 13.12
CA THR A 53 -14.05 -14.74 14.41
C THR A 53 -14.76 -16.00 14.95
N ILE A 54 -13.98 -16.92 15.50
CA ILE A 54 -14.49 -18.11 16.19
C ILE A 54 -13.97 -18.16 17.64
N PRO A 55 -14.72 -18.80 18.59
CA PRO A 55 -14.15 -19.10 19.90
C PRO A 55 -12.90 -19.97 19.77
N ALA A 56 -11.86 -19.67 20.53
CA ALA A 56 -10.57 -20.36 20.46
C ALA A 56 -10.69 -21.89 20.66
N ALA A 57 -11.62 -22.31 21.51
CA ALA A 57 -11.92 -23.75 21.73
C ALA A 57 -12.40 -24.49 20.47
N ARG A 58 -12.76 -23.79 19.40
CA ARG A 58 -13.18 -24.36 18.11
C ARG A 58 -12.07 -24.37 17.07
N PHE A 59 -10.95 -23.74 17.35
CA PHE A 59 -9.79 -23.73 16.48
C PHE A 59 -9.02 -25.06 16.61
N ASN A 60 -9.05 -25.85 15.55
CA ASN A 60 -8.50 -27.21 15.56
C ASN A 60 -8.09 -27.66 14.15
N GLU A 61 -7.66 -28.91 14.03
CA GLU A 61 -7.20 -29.54 12.79
C GLU A 61 -8.24 -29.48 11.66
N ASN A 62 -9.53 -29.51 12.00
CA ASN A 62 -10.59 -29.38 10.99
C ASN A 62 -10.63 -27.95 10.41
N THR A 63 -10.36 -26.93 11.21
CA THR A 63 -10.23 -25.55 10.73
C THR A 63 -9.11 -25.43 9.69
N MET A 64 -7.97 -26.07 9.94
CA MET A 64 -6.85 -26.09 9.01
C MET A 64 -7.14 -26.91 7.75
N LYS A 65 -7.84 -28.02 7.89
CA LYS A 65 -8.10 -28.96 6.79
C LYS A 65 -9.26 -28.54 5.89
N TYR A 66 -10.34 -28.07 6.48
CA TYR A 66 -11.58 -27.78 5.76
C TYR A 66 -11.85 -26.30 5.61
N GLY A 67 -11.13 -25.46 6.36
CA GLY A 67 -11.29 -24.01 6.34
C GLY A 67 -12.56 -23.50 7.02
N ILE A 68 -12.78 -22.21 6.87
CA ILE A 68 -13.98 -21.50 7.33
C ILE A 68 -14.78 -21.08 6.09
N GLY A 69 -16.04 -21.51 6.01
CA GLY A 69 -16.95 -21.17 4.91
C GLY A 69 -17.32 -19.68 4.93
N PHE A 70 -17.35 -19.05 3.76
CA PHE A 70 -17.81 -17.67 3.60
C PHE A 70 -18.42 -17.43 2.22
N ASP A 71 -19.21 -16.34 2.09
CA ASP A 71 -19.80 -15.89 0.84
C ASP A 71 -18.88 -14.89 0.12
N GLY A 72 -18.19 -15.34 -0.93
CA GLY A 72 -17.26 -14.54 -1.71
C GLY A 72 -17.92 -13.43 -2.53
N SER A 73 -19.25 -13.43 -2.73
CA SER A 73 -19.95 -12.38 -3.48
C SER A 73 -19.86 -11.01 -2.78
N ASN A 74 -19.82 -11.00 -1.46
CA ASN A 74 -19.66 -9.79 -0.65
C ASN A 74 -18.26 -9.19 -0.68
N TYR A 75 -17.29 -9.91 -1.25
CA TYR A 75 -15.90 -9.47 -1.40
C TYR A 75 -15.59 -8.85 -2.76
N GLY A 76 -16.57 -8.85 -3.68
CA GLY A 76 -16.50 -8.17 -4.97
C GLY A 76 -15.87 -8.96 -6.11
N TYR A 77 -15.41 -10.20 -5.88
CA TYR A 77 -14.74 -11.01 -6.89
C TYR A 77 -15.49 -12.27 -7.32
N ALA A 78 -16.62 -12.59 -6.72
CA ALA A 78 -17.44 -13.74 -7.12
C ALA A 78 -18.89 -13.34 -7.43
N PRO A 79 -19.58 -13.98 -8.40
CA PRO A 79 -21.01 -13.85 -8.58
C PRO A 79 -21.74 -14.65 -7.50
N VAL A 80 -23.00 -14.27 -7.22
CA VAL A 80 -23.81 -14.91 -6.17
C VAL A 80 -23.98 -16.42 -6.41
N GLU A 81 -24.09 -16.84 -7.68
CA GLU A 81 -24.32 -18.23 -8.06
C GLU A 81 -23.14 -19.18 -7.79
N ASN A 82 -21.93 -18.63 -7.57
CA ASN A 82 -20.70 -19.38 -7.29
C ASN A 82 -19.89 -18.69 -6.18
N SER A 83 -20.56 -18.33 -5.09
CA SER A 83 -19.96 -17.54 -4.02
C SER A 83 -19.51 -18.34 -2.81
N ASP A 84 -19.91 -19.60 -2.69
CA ASP A 84 -19.49 -20.47 -1.59
C ASP A 84 -17.98 -20.78 -1.69
N MET A 85 -17.23 -20.26 -0.72
CA MET A 85 -15.79 -20.41 -0.62
C MET A 85 -15.39 -20.84 0.78
N VAL A 86 -14.17 -21.33 0.91
CA VAL A 86 -13.55 -21.60 2.21
C VAL A 86 -12.25 -20.82 2.34
N PHE A 87 -11.99 -20.32 3.54
CA PHE A 87 -10.76 -19.67 3.91
C PHE A 87 -9.89 -20.63 4.70
N ILE A 88 -8.67 -20.85 4.26
CA ILE A 88 -7.66 -21.66 4.94
C ILE A 88 -6.66 -20.71 5.63
N PRO A 89 -6.60 -20.72 6.98
CA PRO A 89 -5.66 -19.85 7.70
C PRO A 89 -4.21 -20.22 7.43
N ASP A 90 -3.35 -19.22 7.43
CA ASP A 90 -1.89 -19.37 7.36
C ASP A 90 -1.29 -19.11 8.75
N LEU A 91 -0.90 -20.17 9.44
CA LEU A 91 -0.35 -20.12 10.80
C LEU A 91 0.91 -19.23 10.92
N SER A 92 1.64 -19.07 9.83
CA SER A 92 2.84 -18.23 9.81
C SER A 92 2.56 -16.73 9.90
N THR A 93 1.29 -16.33 9.74
CA THR A 93 0.84 -14.93 9.80
C THR A 93 0.17 -14.58 11.14
N ALA A 94 0.16 -15.53 12.08
CA ALA A 94 -0.55 -15.38 13.35
C ALA A 94 0.10 -14.30 14.24
N ALA A 95 -0.73 -13.47 14.86
CA ALA A 95 -0.32 -12.49 15.86
C ALA A 95 -1.46 -12.23 16.86
N VAL A 96 -1.12 -11.77 18.06
CA VAL A 96 -2.12 -11.30 19.02
C VAL A 96 -2.58 -9.92 18.59
N ASP A 97 -3.88 -9.70 18.50
CA ASP A 97 -4.47 -8.41 18.12
C ASP A 97 -4.40 -7.43 19.31
N PRO A 98 -3.59 -6.34 19.25
CA PRO A 98 -3.41 -5.44 20.38
C PRO A 98 -4.64 -4.56 20.65
N PHE A 99 -5.58 -4.45 19.71
CA PHE A 99 -6.76 -3.59 19.79
C PHE A 99 -8.02 -4.35 20.18
N ALA A 100 -7.95 -5.68 20.31
CA ALA A 100 -9.08 -6.48 20.75
C ALA A 100 -9.20 -6.46 22.28
N GLU A 101 -10.37 -6.06 22.82
CA GLU A 101 -10.62 -6.11 24.27
C GLU A 101 -10.60 -7.54 24.83
N VAL A 102 -11.07 -8.51 24.04
CA VAL A 102 -11.00 -9.92 24.36
C VAL A 102 -9.72 -10.50 23.74
N PRO A 103 -8.87 -11.22 24.51
CA PRO A 103 -7.63 -11.79 23.97
C PRO A 103 -7.88 -12.57 22.70
N THR A 104 -7.35 -12.08 21.57
CA THR A 104 -7.65 -12.59 20.23
C THR A 104 -6.36 -12.87 19.46
N LEU A 105 -6.24 -14.11 18.96
CA LEU A 105 -5.21 -14.48 17.99
C LEU A 105 -5.76 -14.24 16.58
N THR A 106 -5.09 -13.43 15.79
CA THR A 106 -5.52 -13.12 14.43
C THR A 106 -4.55 -13.70 13.40
N MET A 107 -5.05 -14.06 12.22
CA MET A 107 -4.22 -14.54 11.12
C MET A 107 -4.85 -14.30 9.76
N SER A 108 -3.99 -14.12 8.76
CA SER A 108 -4.36 -14.11 7.34
C SER A 108 -4.40 -15.53 6.77
N GLY A 109 -4.76 -15.67 5.50
CA GLY A 109 -4.80 -16.97 4.83
C GLY A 109 -5.25 -16.87 3.38
N ASP A 110 -5.61 -18.00 2.81
CA ASP A 110 -5.94 -18.15 1.40
C ASP A 110 -7.40 -18.52 1.18
N ALA A 111 -8.04 -17.94 0.18
CA ALA A 111 -9.38 -18.34 -0.23
C ALA A 111 -9.32 -19.49 -1.25
N MET A 112 -10.17 -20.48 -1.05
CA MET A 112 -10.27 -21.66 -1.89
C MET A 112 -11.68 -21.78 -2.46
N ILE A 113 -11.80 -22.24 -3.69
CA ILE A 113 -13.07 -22.71 -4.26
C ILE A 113 -13.33 -24.13 -3.77
N ILE A 114 -14.58 -24.39 -3.40
CA ILE A 114 -15.04 -25.74 -3.08
C ILE A 114 -15.17 -26.53 -4.39
N ASP A 115 -14.28 -27.49 -4.60
CA ASP A 115 -14.25 -28.33 -5.79
C ASP A 115 -14.10 -29.81 -5.41
N ARG A 116 -14.30 -30.71 -6.34
CA ARG A 116 -14.14 -32.15 -6.14
C ARG A 116 -13.08 -32.70 -7.10
N PRO A 117 -12.17 -33.55 -6.64
CA PRO A 117 -12.10 -34.16 -5.29
C PRO A 117 -11.52 -33.29 -4.19
N GLU A 118 -10.83 -32.18 -4.51
CA GLU A 118 -10.14 -31.30 -3.56
C GLU A 118 -10.42 -29.83 -3.88
N ASN A 119 -10.42 -29.00 -2.83
CA ASN A 119 -10.50 -27.54 -2.97
C ASN A 119 -9.28 -27.03 -3.71
N ARG A 120 -9.45 -25.98 -4.53
CA ARG A 120 -8.36 -25.32 -5.26
C ARG A 120 -8.29 -23.84 -4.92
N PRO A 121 -7.09 -23.24 -4.96
CA PRO A 121 -6.95 -21.80 -4.72
C PRO A 121 -7.87 -21.00 -5.65
N PHE A 122 -8.59 -20.02 -5.05
CA PHE A 122 -9.39 -19.10 -5.84
C PHE A 122 -8.47 -18.11 -6.56
N ASP A 123 -8.54 -18.09 -7.88
CA ASP A 123 -7.58 -17.39 -8.74
C ASP A 123 -7.70 -15.86 -8.72
N GLN A 124 -8.78 -15.31 -8.17
CA GLN A 124 -8.98 -13.87 -8.05
C GLN A 124 -8.74 -13.34 -6.63
N TYR A 125 -8.53 -14.23 -5.65
CA TYR A 125 -8.26 -13.79 -4.29
C TYR A 125 -6.89 -13.07 -4.22
N PRO A 126 -6.84 -11.86 -3.63
CA PRO A 126 -5.64 -11.00 -3.72
C PRO A 126 -4.35 -11.71 -3.30
N ARG A 127 -4.33 -12.38 -2.14
CA ARG A 127 -3.15 -13.10 -1.65
C ARG A 127 -2.75 -14.28 -2.54
N ASN A 128 -3.71 -14.93 -3.22
CA ASN A 128 -3.43 -15.98 -4.18
C ASN A 128 -2.84 -15.43 -5.49
N VAL A 129 -3.21 -14.20 -5.90
CA VAL A 129 -2.65 -13.54 -7.09
C VAL A 129 -1.16 -13.26 -6.90
N ILE A 130 -0.76 -12.66 -5.78
CA ILE A 130 0.67 -12.37 -5.54
C ILE A 130 1.50 -13.65 -5.40
N LYS A 131 0.96 -14.69 -4.78
CA LYS A 131 1.63 -16.00 -4.70
C LYS A 131 1.90 -16.58 -6.09
N ARG A 132 0.93 -16.50 -7.01
CA ARG A 132 1.13 -16.93 -8.41
C ARG A 132 2.16 -16.06 -9.15
N ALA A 133 2.20 -14.76 -8.88
CA ALA A 133 3.22 -13.90 -9.47
C ALA A 133 4.63 -14.32 -9.05
N VAL A 134 4.82 -14.66 -7.77
CA VAL A 134 6.10 -15.18 -7.25
C VAL A 134 6.42 -16.55 -7.86
N GLU A 135 5.42 -17.44 -7.98
CA GLU A 135 5.59 -18.75 -8.63
C GLU A 135 6.01 -18.60 -10.10
N TYR A 136 5.32 -17.74 -10.85
CA TYR A 136 5.69 -17.42 -12.24
C TYR A 136 7.11 -16.86 -12.36
N MET A 137 7.54 -15.98 -11.45
CA MET A 137 8.93 -15.49 -11.39
C MET A 137 9.92 -16.64 -11.22
N ARG A 138 9.65 -17.56 -10.28
CA ARG A 138 10.50 -18.74 -10.02
C ARG A 138 10.55 -19.69 -11.19
N GLU A 139 9.41 -19.99 -11.79
CA GLU A 139 9.30 -20.85 -12.99
C GLU A 139 10.03 -20.26 -14.20
N SER A 140 10.05 -18.93 -14.34
CA SER A 140 10.81 -18.25 -15.40
C SER A 140 12.32 -18.41 -15.24
N GLY A 141 12.79 -18.82 -14.07
CA GLY A 141 14.22 -18.96 -13.73
C GLY A 141 14.96 -17.63 -13.58
N ILE A 142 14.25 -16.49 -13.57
CA ILE A 142 14.85 -15.15 -13.45
C ILE A 142 15.34 -14.91 -12.03
N ALA A 143 14.47 -15.09 -11.03
CA ALA A 143 14.76 -14.84 -9.63
C ALA A 143 13.99 -15.80 -8.73
N ASP A 144 14.42 -15.91 -7.47
CA ASP A 144 13.76 -16.75 -6.47
C ASP A 144 12.88 -15.92 -5.53
N GLU A 145 13.26 -14.65 -5.29
CA GLU A 145 12.58 -13.76 -4.38
C GLU A 145 12.54 -12.34 -4.93
N MET A 146 11.44 -11.66 -4.70
CA MET A 146 11.33 -10.21 -4.77
C MET A 146 11.27 -9.67 -3.35
N ILE A 147 12.19 -8.78 -3.03
CA ILE A 147 12.28 -8.13 -1.72
C ILE A 147 11.81 -6.68 -1.90
N ILE A 148 10.84 -6.26 -1.11
CA ILE A 148 10.25 -4.92 -1.19
C ILE A 148 10.10 -4.27 0.18
N GLY A 149 10.03 -2.92 0.20
CA GLY A 149 9.72 -2.13 1.39
C GLY A 149 8.97 -0.87 0.99
N PRO A 150 7.69 -0.73 1.40
CA PRO A 150 6.95 0.50 1.20
C PRO A 150 7.31 1.56 2.24
N GLU A 151 7.18 2.83 1.84
CA GLU A 151 7.09 4.00 2.71
C GLU A 151 5.61 4.33 2.89
N PHE A 152 5.12 4.43 4.13
CA PHE A 152 3.72 4.69 4.40
C PHE A 152 3.51 6.15 4.76
N GLU A 153 3.02 6.95 3.83
CA GLU A 153 2.56 8.30 4.10
C GLU A 153 1.06 8.29 4.41
N PHE A 154 0.66 9.03 5.44
CA PHE A 154 -0.73 9.14 5.87
C PHE A 154 -0.98 10.45 6.61
N HIS A 155 -2.25 10.85 6.73
CA HIS A 155 -2.63 11.98 7.58
C HIS A 155 -3.39 11.49 8.82
N VAL A 156 -3.16 12.19 9.93
CA VAL A 156 -3.94 12.06 11.16
C VAL A 156 -4.73 13.36 11.37
N PHE A 157 -6.03 13.21 11.65
CA PHE A 157 -6.93 14.32 11.92
C PHE A 157 -7.65 14.13 13.25
N ASP A 158 -7.83 15.21 13.99
CA ASP A 158 -8.62 15.23 15.22
C ASP A 158 -10.12 15.21 14.91
N ASN A 159 -10.52 15.79 13.77
CA ASN A 159 -11.90 15.79 13.33
C ASN A 159 -12.02 15.70 11.81
N VAL A 160 -12.93 14.85 11.34
CA VAL A 160 -13.31 14.76 9.94
C VAL A 160 -14.83 14.69 9.81
N GLN A 161 -15.40 15.65 9.11
CA GLN A 161 -16.83 15.69 8.80
C GLN A 161 -16.98 15.80 7.28
N PHE A 162 -17.80 14.95 6.69
CA PHE A 162 -18.15 15.06 5.28
C PHE A 162 -19.61 14.72 5.05
N GLU A 163 -20.18 15.37 4.06
CA GLU A 163 -21.58 15.19 3.69
C GLU A 163 -21.71 15.26 2.17
N THR A 164 -22.44 14.30 1.60
CA THR A 164 -22.76 14.25 0.17
C THR A 164 -24.23 13.96 0.00
N ARG A 165 -25.03 15.02 -0.01
CA ARG A 165 -26.48 14.99 -0.28
C ARG A 165 -26.80 15.89 -1.47
N PRO A 166 -27.97 15.73 -2.12
CA PRO A 166 -28.34 16.58 -3.24
C PRO A 166 -28.25 18.09 -2.97
N GLU A 167 -28.57 18.50 -1.75
CA GLU A 167 -28.58 19.90 -1.30
C GLU A 167 -27.30 20.35 -0.58
N CYS A 168 -26.40 19.41 -0.23
CA CYS A 168 -25.20 19.72 0.56
C CYS A 168 -24.02 18.82 0.19
N VAL A 169 -22.96 19.42 -0.30
CA VAL A 169 -21.66 18.76 -0.50
C VAL A 169 -20.63 19.55 0.29
N ARG A 170 -20.09 18.94 1.36
CA ARG A 170 -19.04 19.55 2.17
C ARG A 170 -18.06 18.52 2.69
N CYS A 171 -16.84 18.98 3.00
CA CYS A 171 -15.85 18.25 3.77
C CYS A 171 -15.14 19.26 4.67
N GLU A 172 -15.08 18.96 5.95
CA GLU A 172 -14.35 19.73 6.96
C GLU A 172 -13.40 18.79 7.67
N ILE A 173 -12.16 19.20 7.78
CA ILE A 173 -11.08 18.47 8.47
C ILE A 173 -10.43 19.41 9.47
N ASP A 174 -9.97 18.87 10.58
CA ASP A 174 -9.23 19.63 11.57
C ASP A 174 -8.12 18.79 12.20
N THR A 175 -7.04 19.48 12.59
CA THR A 175 -5.91 18.92 13.33
C THR A 175 -5.25 20.02 14.15
N GLU A 176 -4.85 19.70 15.36
CA GLU A 176 -4.17 20.65 16.28
C GLU A 176 -2.89 21.24 15.70
N GLU A 177 -2.24 20.59 14.75
CA GLU A 177 -1.01 21.07 14.10
C GLU A 177 -1.25 22.15 13.05
N ALA A 178 -2.49 22.30 12.58
CA ALA A 178 -2.81 23.14 11.45
C ALA A 178 -2.63 24.63 11.69
N ASP A 179 -2.12 25.35 10.72
CA ASP A 179 -1.86 26.79 10.76
C ASP A 179 -3.13 27.65 10.84
N TRP A 180 -4.30 27.10 10.50
CA TRP A 180 -5.60 27.75 10.71
C TRP A 180 -6.07 27.72 12.16
N ASN A 181 -5.44 26.89 13.03
CA ASN A 181 -5.72 26.78 14.45
C ASN A 181 -4.87 27.77 15.26
N THR A 182 -5.10 29.05 15.08
CA THR A 182 -4.43 30.13 15.85
C THR A 182 -5.36 30.75 16.91
N GLY A 183 -6.36 29.97 17.33
CA GLY A 183 -7.40 30.41 18.24
C GLY A 183 -6.98 30.38 19.72
N SER A 184 -7.97 30.56 20.60
CA SER A 184 -7.78 30.86 22.01
C SER A 184 -7.20 29.74 22.88
N SER A 185 -7.15 28.50 22.41
CA SER A 185 -6.61 27.36 23.16
C SER A 185 -5.24 26.91 22.69
N GLU A 186 -4.76 27.49 21.59
CA GLU A 186 -3.53 27.06 20.95
C GLU A 186 -2.30 27.76 21.52
N ASP A 187 -1.22 27.04 21.62
CA ASP A 187 0.02 27.48 22.23
C ASP A 187 1.01 28.16 21.28
N GLY A 188 0.62 28.32 19.99
CA GLY A 188 1.43 28.95 18.97
C GLY A 188 2.42 28.04 18.25
N PHE A 189 2.33 26.73 18.44
CA PHE A 189 3.21 25.73 17.82
C PHE A 189 2.55 25.03 16.62
N GLN A 190 1.82 25.77 15.80
CA GLN A 190 1.26 25.27 14.55
C GLN A 190 2.34 25.10 13.48
N ILE A 191 2.12 24.17 12.55
CA ILE A 191 3.02 23.88 11.45
C ILE A 191 2.59 24.72 10.22
N PRO A 192 3.49 25.52 9.64
CA PRO A 192 3.17 26.28 8.43
C PRO A 192 2.85 25.35 7.25
N HIS A 193 2.05 25.84 6.32
CA HIS A 193 1.77 25.18 5.04
C HIS A 193 3.06 24.63 4.39
N LYS A 194 3.11 23.33 4.08
CA LYS A 194 4.28 22.59 3.58
C LYS A 194 5.54 22.70 4.44
N GLY A 195 5.40 22.99 5.73
CA GLY A 195 6.52 23.21 6.64
C GLY A 195 6.83 22.04 7.59
N GLY A 196 6.20 20.87 7.38
CA GLY A 196 6.25 19.77 8.36
C GLY A 196 7.47 18.86 8.28
N TYR A 197 8.24 18.87 7.18
CA TYR A 197 9.27 17.86 6.96
C TYR A 197 10.34 17.83 8.05
N HIS A 198 10.40 16.69 8.76
CA HIS A 198 11.30 16.44 9.90
C HIS A 198 11.17 17.46 11.06
N ILE A 199 10.02 18.13 11.19
CA ILE A 199 9.79 19.02 12.30
C ILE A 199 9.80 18.22 13.62
N GLY A 200 10.31 18.81 14.67
CA GLY A 200 10.39 18.16 15.99
C GLY A 200 9.35 18.71 16.98
N ALA A 201 9.26 18.05 18.14
CA ALA A 201 8.43 18.54 19.23
C ALA A 201 8.90 19.95 19.69
N PRO A 202 8.01 20.86 20.12
CA PRO A 202 6.58 20.62 20.42
C PRO A 202 5.62 20.74 19.24
N GLN A 203 6.07 21.16 18.04
CA GLN A 203 5.21 21.27 16.86
C GLN A 203 4.73 19.91 16.38
N ASP A 204 5.61 18.89 16.36
CA ASP A 204 5.26 17.50 16.05
C ASP A 204 4.44 16.88 17.21
N ARG A 205 3.15 17.09 17.18
CA ARG A 205 2.24 16.64 18.25
C ARG A 205 1.97 15.14 18.19
N TYR A 206 2.11 14.54 17.02
CA TYR A 206 1.87 13.11 16.81
C TYR A 206 3.11 12.23 16.97
N TYR A 207 4.24 12.77 17.49
CA TYR A 207 5.46 11.99 17.72
C TYR A 207 5.23 10.74 18.58
N ASN A 208 4.50 10.89 19.69
CA ASN A 208 4.23 9.77 20.59
C ASN A 208 3.28 8.76 19.96
N LEU A 209 2.23 9.21 19.29
CA LEU A 209 1.29 8.36 18.57
C LEU A 209 2.01 7.52 17.49
N ARG A 210 2.91 8.15 16.68
CA ARG A 210 3.70 7.40 15.71
C ARG A 210 4.63 6.38 16.36
N SER A 211 5.22 6.74 17.50
CA SER A 211 6.07 5.81 18.25
C SER A 211 5.28 4.60 18.76
N GLU A 212 4.07 4.80 19.23
CA GLU A 212 3.17 3.72 19.65
C GLU A 212 2.76 2.83 18.45
N MET A 213 2.40 3.44 17.32
CA MET A 213 2.15 2.71 16.07
C MET A 213 3.34 1.80 15.71
N CYS A 214 4.56 2.33 15.78
CA CYS A 214 5.78 1.58 15.48
C CYS A 214 5.99 0.42 16.47
N MET A 215 5.73 0.61 17.76
CA MET A 215 5.84 -0.47 18.75
C MET A 215 4.84 -1.60 18.44
N HIS A 216 3.59 -1.29 18.14
CA HIS A 216 2.61 -2.30 17.74
C HIS A 216 2.99 -3.01 16.43
N MET A 217 3.60 -2.30 15.48
CA MET A 217 4.12 -2.90 14.24
C MET A 217 5.24 -3.89 14.53
N GLU A 218 6.22 -3.54 15.37
CA GLU A 218 7.32 -4.43 15.79
C GLU A 218 6.78 -5.66 16.54
N ASP A 219 5.83 -5.49 17.44
CA ASP A 219 5.18 -6.58 18.18
C ASP A 219 4.44 -7.54 17.24
N TRP A 220 3.88 -7.05 16.13
CA TRP A 220 3.24 -7.88 15.10
C TRP A 220 4.24 -8.52 14.13
N GLY A 221 5.51 -8.10 14.18
CA GLY A 221 6.59 -8.61 13.32
C GLY A 221 6.82 -7.81 12.05
N VAL A 222 6.27 -6.61 11.96
CA VAL A 222 6.59 -5.63 10.92
C VAL A 222 7.76 -4.79 11.39
N LYS A 223 8.94 -4.99 10.80
CA LYS A 223 10.15 -4.27 11.19
C LYS A 223 10.12 -2.83 10.70
N VAL A 224 10.12 -1.90 11.64
CA VAL A 224 10.14 -0.46 11.35
C VAL A 224 11.58 0.01 11.14
N LYS A 225 11.80 0.81 10.11
CA LYS A 225 13.09 1.42 9.84
C LYS A 225 13.24 2.77 10.53
N TYR A 226 12.27 3.67 10.34
CA TYR A 226 12.13 4.95 11.04
C TYR A 226 10.75 5.56 10.81
N HIS A 227 10.45 6.63 11.55
CA HIS A 227 9.26 7.45 11.35
C HIS A 227 9.59 8.94 11.53
N HIS A 228 8.85 9.79 10.89
CA HIS A 228 8.96 11.25 11.03
C HIS A 228 7.67 11.96 10.64
N HIS A 229 7.61 13.26 10.94
CA HIS A 229 6.61 14.15 10.37
C HIS A 229 6.95 14.40 8.90
N GLU A 230 5.95 14.37 8.03
CA GLU A 230 6.11 14.58 6.59
C GLU A 230 5.86 16.04 6.20
N VAL A 231 6.04 16.38 4.89
CA VAL A 231 6.08 17.76 4.38
C VAL A 231 4.77 18.51 4.56
N GLY A 232 3.63 17.83 4.50
CA GLY A 232 2.32 18.43 4.72
C GLY A 232 2.19 18.94 6.16
N GLY A 233 1.97 20.26 6.33
CA GLY A 233 1.91 20.87 7.64
C GLY A 233 0.86 20.27 8.58
N PRO A 234 -0.40 20.09 8.16
CA PRO A 234 -1.44 19.60 9.07
C PRO A 234 -1.51 18.07 9.09
N GLY A 235 -0.77 17.46 10.03
CA GLY A 235 -0.92 16.05 10.40
C GLY A 235 -0.40 15.02 9.40
N GLN A 236 0.48 15.37 8.45
CA GLN A 236 1.06 14.40 7.55
C GLN A 236 2.25 13.68 8.17
N LEU A 237 2.21 12.37 8.19
CA LEU A 237 3.14 11.49 8.87
C LEU A 237 3.66 10.43 7.91
N GLU A 238 4.88 9.92 8.19
CA GLU A 238 5.48 8.81 7.46
C GLU A 238 6.07 7.77 8.41
N ILE A 239 5.88 6.51 8.06
CA ILE A 239 6.56 5.35 8.66
C ILE A 239 7.16 4.52 7.54
N GLU A 240 8.49 4.33 7.54
CA GLU A 240 9.20 3.43 6.62
C GLU A 240 9.52 2.11 7.31
N VAL A 241 9.31 1.00 6.59
CA VAL A 241 9.61 -0.35 7.08
C VAL A 241 10.85 -0.92 6.42
N GLU A 242 11.49 -1.90 7.07
CA GLU A 242 12.56 -2.66 6.43
C GLU A 242 12.01 -3.52 5.30
N LEU A 243 12.86 -3.78 4.30
CA LEU A 243 12.48 -4.62 3.16
C LEU A 243 12.30 -6.07 3.58
N ASP A 244 11.28 -6.75 3.02
CA ASP A 244 11.01 -8.16 3.27
C ASP A 244 10.46 -8.84 1.99
N ASP A 245 10.23 -10.16 2.04
CA ASP A 245 9.59 -10.92 0.95
C ASP A 245 8.27 -10.29 0.51
N VAL A 246 8.02 -10.28 -0.78
CA VAL A 246 6.90 -9.54 -1.37
C VAL A 246 5.52 -10.02 -0.89
N VAL A 247 5.33 -11.31 -0.64
CA VAL A 247 4.05 -11.84 -0.12
C VAL A 247 3.88 -11.43 1.33
N LYS A 248 4.92 -11.60 2.15
CA LYS A 248 4.94 -11.18 3.54
C LYS A 248 4.76 -9.66 3.66
N MET A 249 5.39 -8.88 2.78
CA MET A 249 5.23 -7.43 2.79
C MET A 249 3.81 -6.98 2.37
N ALA A 250 3.13 -7.73 1.52
CA ALA A 250 1.72 -7.46 1.23
C ALA A 250 0.83 -7.71 2.46
N ASP A 251 1.06 -8.81 3.20
CA ASP A 251 0.42 -9.07 4.50
C ASP A 251 0.77 -7.95 5.50
N ASN A 252 2.05 -7.57 5.63
CA ASN A 252 2.53 -6.52 6.51
C ASN A 252 1.95 -5.14 6.16
N THR A 253 1.72 -4.83 4.87
CA THR A 253 1.05 -3.59 4.46
C THR A 253 -0.37 -3.51 4.99
N MET A 254 -1.10 -4.61 4.98
CA MET A 254 -2.45 -4.66 5.56
C MET A 254 -2.41 -4.48 7.08
N VAL A 255 -1.47 -5.14 7.75
CA VAL A 255 -1.22 -5.00 9.20
C VAL A 255 -0.88 -3.55 9.56
N THR A 256 0.05 -2.93 8.86
CA THR A 256 0.45 -1.52 9.08
C THR A 256 -0.74 -0.58 8.98
N LYS A 257 -1.55 -0.72 7.91
CA LYS A 257 -2.75 0.11 7.75
C LYS A 257 -3.79 -0.12 8.84
N TYR A 258 -3.89 -1.34 9.36
CA TYR A 258 -4.76 -1.68 10.48
C TYR A 258 -4.29 -1.02 11.78
N ILE A 259 -3.01 -1.19 12.11
CA ILE A 259 -2.39 -0.64 13.33
C ILE A 259 -2.51 0.89 13.34
N ILE A 260 -2.10 1.56 12.25
CA ILE A 260 -2.13 3.03 12.17
C ILE A 260 -3.54 3.58 12.41
N ARG A 261 -4.57 2.94 11.81
CA ARG A 261 -5.95 3.39 11.98
C ARG A 261 -6.49 3.15 13.39
N ASN A 262 -6.18 2.00 13.99
CA ASN A 262 -6.70 1.68 15.33
C ASN A 262 -5.97 2.47 16.43
N ALA A 263 -4.66 2.61 16.35
CA ALA A 263 -3.91 3.45 17.29
C ALA A 263 -4.38 4.93 17.24
N ALA A 264 -4.66 5.46 16.04
CA ALA A 264 -5.24 6.80 15.93
C ALA A 264 -6.61 6.90 16.63
N VAL A 265 -7.47 5.87 16.49
CA VAL A 265 -8.80 5.84 17.13
C VAL A 265 -8.68 5.75 18.65
N GLU A 266 -7.73 5.00 19.20
CA GLU A 266 -7.49 4.93 20.65
C GLU A 266 -7.10 6.29 21.25
N GLU A 267 -6.38 7.12 20.48
CA GLU A 267 -6.00 8.48 20.86
C GLU A 267 -7.07 9.54 20.50
N GLY A 268 -8.26 9.11 20.06
CA GLY A 268 -9.38 10.01 19.72
C GLY A 268 -9.25 10.71 18.38
N CYS A 269 -8.29 10.30 17.55
CA CYS A 269 -8.00 10.81 16.22
C CYS A 269 -8.50 9.86 15.13
N THR A 270 -8.30 10.22 13.87
CA THR A 270 -8.53 9.33 12.72
C THR A 270 -7.38 9.41 11.73
N ALA A 271 -6.96 8.26 11.18
CA ALA A 271 -5.89 8.19 10.20
C ALA A 271 -6.42 7.84 8.80
N THR A 272 -5.88 8.50 7.77
CA THR A 272 -6.24 8.24 6.38
C THR A 272 -5.02 8.09 5.47
N PHE A 273 -5.08 7.10 4.58
CA PHE A 273 -4.14 6.91 3.47
C PHE A 273 -4.66 7.52 2.16
N MET A 274 -5.65 8.39 2.24
CA MET A 274 -6.19 9.11 1.09
C MET A 274 -5.07 9.91 0.39
N PRO A 275 -4.85 9.76 -0.92
CA PRO A 275 -3.68 10.34 -1.60
C PRO A 275 -3.62 11.86 -1.56
N LYS A 276 -4.77 12.54 -1.56
CA LYS A 276 -4.86 14.01 -1.51
C LYS A 276 -6.04 14.45 -0.63
N PRO A 277 -5.90 14.38 0.70
CA PRO A 277 -6.97 14.77 1.61
C PRO A 277 -7.13 16.29 1.74
N ILE A 278 -6.04 17.06 1.58
CA ILE A 278 -6.02 18.51 1.77
C ILE A 278 -5.66 19.22 0.46
N TYR A 279 -6.45 20.23 0.09
CA TYR A 279 -6.17 21.08 -1.06
C TYR A 279 -4.88 21.90 -0.85
N ALA A 280 -4.07 21.98 -1.88
CA ALA A 280 -2.79 22.71 -1.91
C ALA A 280 -1.68 22.21 -0.96
N GLU A 281 -1.91 21.23 -0.08
CA GLU A 281 -0.88 20.54 0.68
C GLU A 281 -0.23 19.38 -0.08
N ALA A 282 0.84 18.80 0.45
CA ALA A 282 1.41 17.55 -0.04
C ALA A 282 0.38 16.41 0.06
N GLY A 283 0.51 15.41 -0.79
CA GLY A 283 -0.35 14.22 -0.75
C GLY A 283 0.40 13.01 -0.20
N ASN A 284 -0.33 11.94 0.11
CA ASN A 284 0.20 10.69 0.63
C ASN A 284 0.58 9.73 -0.50
N GLY A 285 1.84 9.38 -0.61
CA GLY A 285 2.34 8.28 -1.42
C GLY A 285 2.44 6.97 -0.64
N MET A 286 2.78 5.94 -1.36
CA MET A 286 3.29 4.69 -0.83
C MET A 286 4.40 4.24 -1.76
N HIS A 287 5.58 4.87 -1.61
CA HIS A 287 6.71 4.58 -2.45
C HIS A 287 7.21 3.16 -2.18
N VAL A 288 7.51 2.41 -3.22
CA VAL A 288 7.90 1.00 -3.09
C VAL A 288 9.36 0.81 -3.51
N HIS A 289 10.21 0.56 -2.53
CA HIS A 289 11.58 0.10 -2.76
C HIS A 289 11.58 -1.37 -3.14
N MET A 290 12.44 -1.78 -4.09
CA MET A 290 12.46 -3.15 -4.55
C MET A 290 13.81 -3.62 -5.08
N LEU A 291 14.05 -4.92 -4.93
CA LEU A 291 15.13 -5.65 -5.57
C LEU A 291 14.75 -7.13 -5.77
N LEU A 292 15.48 -7.81 -6.65
CA LEU A 292 15.36 -9.26 -6.86
C LEU A 292 16.59 -9.98 -6.34
N THR A 293 16.39 -11.20 -5.82
CA THR A 293 17.48 -12.10 -5.42
C THR A 293 17.36 -13.47 -6.10
N LYS A 294 18.49 -14.14 -6.26
CA LYS A 294 18.56 -15.53 -6.69
C LYS A 294 19.69 -16.25 -5.95
N ASP A 295 19.38 -17.43 -5.41
CA ASP A 295 20.33 -18.18 -4.55
C ASP A 295 20.92 -17.30 -3.42
N GLY A 296 20.10 -16.42 -2.82
CA GLY A 296 20.49 -15.47 -1.79
C GLY A 296 21.42 -14.33 -2.26
N LYS A 297 21.61 -14.14 -3.58
CA LYS A 297 22.42 -13.08 -4.15
C LYS A 297 21.56 -11.98 -4.79
N PRO A 298 21.90 -10.70 -4.59
CA PRO A 298 21.19 -9.59 -5.21
C PRO A 298 21.45 -9.57 -6.72
N LEU A 299 20.39 -9.38 -7.50
CA LEU A 299 20.47 -9.32 -8.96
C LEU A 299 20.59 -7.90 -9.50
N PHE A 300 20.33 -6.89 -8.67
CA PHE A 300 20.26 -5.48 -9.11
C PHE A 300 21.61 -4.75 -9.02
N TYR A 301 22.64 -5.34 -8.45
CA TYR A 301 23.95 -4.71 -8.31
C TYR A 301 24.90 -5.04 -9.46
N ASP A 302 25.54 -4.00 -10.00
CA ASP A 302 26.71 -4.09 -10.89
C ASP A 302 27.62 -2.89 -10.61
N GLU A 303 28.86 -3.15 -10.18
CA GLU A 303 29.84 -2.10 -9.86
C GLU A 303 30.05 -1.10 -11.01
N ASN A 304 29.97 -1.57 -12.25
CA ASN A 304 30.26 -0.78 -13.45
C ASN A 304 28.99 -0.19 -14.11
N GLY A 305 27.79 -0.58 -13.63
CA GLY A 305 26.52 -0.10 -14.17
C GLY A 305 26.22 1.36 -13.78
N TYR A 306 25.35 2.01 -14.55
CA TYR A 306 24.83 3.33 -14.17
C TYR A 306 24.19 3.26 -12.78
N ALA A 307 24.57 4.21 -11.92
CA ALA A 307 24.18 4.22 -10.51
C ALA A 307 24.45 2.89 -9.77
N GLN A 308 25.41 2.07 -10.24
CA GLN A 308 25.73 0.73 -9.78
C GLN A 308 24.55 -0.26 -9.89
N LEU A 309 23.70 -0.09 -10.88
CA LEU A 309 22.64 -1.03 -11.21
C LEU A 309 23.03 -1.94 -12.36
N SER A 310 22.63 -3.21 -12.27
CA SER A 310 22.84 -4.21 -13.31
C SER A 310 21.94 -3.97 -14.53
N LYS A 311 22.30 -4.57 -15.68
CA LYS A 311 21.43 -4.61 -16.88
C LYS A 311 20.05 -5.19 -16.53
N LEU A 312 19.99 -6.21 -15.67
CA LEU A 312 18.73 -6.81 -15.24
C LEU A 312 17.86 -5.80 -14.49
N ALA A 313 18.45 -5.01 -13.58
CA ALA A 313 17.72 -3.94 -12.87
C ALA A 313 17.21 -2.86 -13.85
N HIS A 314 18.00 -2.45 -14.84
CA HIS A 314 17.55 -1.53 -15.88
C HIS A 314 16.41 -2.10 -16.70
N ASN A 315 16.48 -3.37 -17.10
CA ASN A 315 15.38 -4.00 -17.83
C ASN A 315 14.12 -4.10 -16.98
N PHE A 316 14.24 -4.39 -15.68
CA PHE A 316 13.10 -4.38 -14.76
C PHE A 316 12.45 -2.97 -14.72
N MET A 317 13.27 -1.92 -14.54
CA MET A 317 12.78 -0.53 -14.63
C MET A 317 12.13 -0.23 -15.99
N GLY A 318 12.72 -0.73 -17.08
CA GLY A 318 12.17 -0.59 -18.42
C GLY A 318 10.76 -1.15 -18.55
N GLY A 319 10.49 -2.30 -17.93
CA GLY A 319 9.16 -2.89 -17.86
C GLY A 319 8.18 -2.03 -17.06
N LEU A 320 8.59 -1.54 -15.89
CA LEU A 320 7.76 -0.64 -15.09
C LEU A 320 7.39 0.64 -15.84
N LEU A 321 8.35 1.25 -16.54
CA LEU A 321 8.12 2.49 -17.28
C LEU A 321 7.28 2.27 -18.54
N LYS A 322 7.47 1.15 -19.24
CA LYS A 322 6.63 0.76 -20.38
C LYS A 322 5.16 0.66 -19.99
N HIS A 323 4.89 0.00 -18.87
CA HIS A 323 3.54 -0.26 -18.37
C HIS A 323 3.04 0.79 -17.36
N ALA A 324 3.78 1.90 -17.16
CA ALA A 324 3.48 2.87 -16.10
C ALA A 324 2.04 3.40 -16.13
N LYS A 325 1.48 3.63 -17.32
CA LYS A 325 0.11 4.13 -17.48
C LYS A 325 -0.93 3.09 -17.06
N SER A 326 -0.77 1.84 -17.49
CA SER A 326 -1.68 0.74 -17.13
C SER A 326 -1.52 0.32 -15.66
N LEU A 327 -0.29 0.35 -15.12
CA LEU A 327 -0.02 0.09 -13.71
C LEU A 327 -0.78 1.06 -12.80
N CYS A 328 -0.94 2.34 -13.18
CA CYS A 328 -1.69 3.32 -12.38
C CYS A 328 -3.13 2.88 -12.09
N ALA A 329 -3.78 2.11 -12.96
CA ALA A 329 -5.12 1.60 -12.70
C ALA A 329 -5.17 0.63 -11.49
N ILE A 330 -4.03 0.07 -11.10
CA ILE A 330 -3.90 -0.88 -9.98
C ILE A 330 -3.17 -0.24 -8.80
N THR A 331 -2.12 0.54 -9.03
CA THR A 331 -1.30 1.18 -7.99
C THR A 331 -1.87 2.52 -7.50
N ASN A 332 -2.75 3.15 -8.29
CA ASN A 332 -3.39 4.45 -8.03
C ASN A 332 -4.90 4.37 -8.33
N PRO A 333 -5.66 3.47 -7.67
CA PRO A 333 -6.97 3.04 -8.14
C PRO A 333 -8.14 3.94 -7.71
N SER A 334 -7.87 5.18 -7.31
CA SER A 334 -8.91 6.12 -6.88
C SER A 334 -8.90 7.40 -7.72
N THR A 335 -10.04 8.07 -7.84
CA THR A 335 -10.10 9.41 -8.47
C THR A 335 -9.25 10.41 -7.69
N ASN A 336 -9.05 10.20 -6.39
CA ASN A 336 -8.23 11.04 -5.53
C ASN A 336 -6.72 10.83 -5.78
N SER A 337 -6.28 9.67 -6.26
CA SER A 337 -4.90 9.40 -6.66
C SER A 337 -4.38 10.43 -7.66
N PHE A 338 -5.21 10.81 -8.63
CA PHE A 338 -4.86 11.77 -9.68
C PHE A 338 -4.95 13.24 -9.24
N LYS A 339 -5.47 13.51 -8.03
CA LYS A 339 -5.34 14.81 -7.37
C LYS A 339 -3.99 14.93 -6.64
N ARG A 340 -3.34 13.82 -6.29
CA ARG A 340 -1.95 13.77 -5.80
C ARG A 340 -0.95 13.86 -6.96
N LEU A 341 -1.17 13.10 -8.04
CA LEU A 341 -0.24 13.02 -9.17
C LEU A 341 -0.30 14.27 -10.06
N VAL A 342 0.03 15.42 -9.46
CA VAL A 342 0.07 16.73 -10.12
C VAL A 342 1.42 17.41 -9.88
N PRO A 343 1.94 18.22 -10.83
CA PRO A 343 3.21 18.93 -10.66
C PRO A 343 3.21 19.88 -9.46
N GLY A 344 4.37 20.02 -8.79
CA GLY A 344 4.58 21.04 -7.74
C GLY A 344 4.26 20.58 -6.30
N PHE A 345 3.98 19.28 -6.08
CA PHE A 345 3.67 18.72 -4.77
C PHE A 345 4.51 17.46 -4.43
N GLU A 346 5.76 17.40 -4.91
CA GLU A 346 6.70 16.29 -4.75
C GLU A 346 6.21 14.94 -5.30
N ALA A 347 5.08 14.93 -6.00
CA ALA A 347 4.52 13.74 -6.62
C ALA A 347 5.18 13.47 -7.98
N PRO A 348 5.47 12.19 -8.31
CA PRO A 348 6.04 11.83 -9.59
C PRO A 348 4.96 11.89 -10.68
N VAL A 349 5.25 12.64 -11.73
CA VAL A 349 4.34 12.77 -12.90
C VAL A 349 5.01 12.35 -14.20
N THR A 350 6.34 12.29 -14.22
CA THR A 350 7.15 12.03 -15.42
C THR A 350 7.51 10.54 -15.51
N ILE A 351 7.13 9.91 -16.61
CA ILE A 351 7.54 8.53 -16.89
C ILE A 351 9.03 8.52 -17.22
N GLY A 352 9.83 8.07 -16.26
CA GLY A 352 11.28 8.00 -16.38
C GLY A 352 11.95 7.67 -15.05
N TYR A 353 13.28 7.61 -15.09
CA TYR A 353 14.09 7.32 -13.92
C TYR A 353 15.20 8.35 -13.70
N ALA A 354 15.63 8.53 -12.46
CA ALA A 354 16.67 9.45 -12.05
C ALA A 354 17.33 9.03 -10.73
N THR A 355 18.54 9.55 -10.45
CA THR A 355 19.20 9.37 -9.15
C THR A 355 18.79 10.45 -8.13
N ALA A 356 18.49 11.65 -8.56
CA ALA A 356 18.22 12.79 -7.67
C ALA A 356 16.89 13.51 -7.93
N ASN A 357 16.30 13.36 -9.12
CA ASN A 357 15.08 14.06 -9.50
C ASN A 357 13.83 13.34 -8.94
N ARG A 358 13.13 14.00 -8.01
CA ARG A 358 11.92 13.46 -7.36
C ARG A 358 10.66 13.53 -8.22
N SER A 359 10.68 14.20 -9.36
CA SER A 359 9.55 14.22 -10.30
C SER A 359 9.47 12.99 -11.21
N ALA A 360 10.55 12.18 -11.27
CA ALA A 360 10.58 10.93 -12.00
C ALA A 360 9.80 9.83 -11.24
N VAL A 361 9.12 8.96 -12.00
CA VAL A 361 8.37 7.81 -11.47
C VAL A 361 9.28 6.82 -10.75
N ILE A 362 10.51 6.64 -11.23
CA ILE A 362 11.52 5.78 -10.59
C ILE A 362 12.70 6.62 -10.10
N ARG A 363 13.03 6.45 -8.83
CA ARG A 363 14.21 7.04 -8.20
C ARG A 363 15.19 5.95 -7.77
N ILE A 364 16.48 6.19 -8.00
CA ILE A 364 17.56 5.31 -7.55
C ILE A 364 18.22 5.98 -6.34
N PRO A 365 18.01 5.46 -5.10
CA PRO A 365 18.55 6.11 -3.91
C PRO A 365 20.08 6.00 -3.85
N ALA A 366 20.74 7.16 -3.81
CA ALA A 366 22.21 7.25 -3.81
C ALA A 366 22.86 6.71 -2.53
N TYR A 367 22.11 6.63 -1.43
CA TYR A 367 22.57 6.10 -0.14
C TYR A 367 22.64 4.56 -0.11
N ALA A 368 21.94 3.86 -1.01
CA ALA A 368 21.98 2.40 -1.12
C ALA A 368 23.25 1.95 -1.88
N LYS A 369 24.38 1.84 -1.17
CA LYS A 369 25.70 1.61 -1.77
C LYS A 369 26.18 0.16 -1.71
N SER A 370 25.75 -0.63 -0.73
CA SER A 370 26.16 -2.02 -0.64
C SER A 370 25.47 -2.89 -1.70
N PRO A 371 26.10 -3.95 -2.19
CA PRO A 371 25.47 -4.85 -3.16
C PRO A 371 24.09 -5.36 -2.72
N MET A 372 23.92 -5.75 -1.44
CA MET A 372 22.67 -6.24 -0.87
C MET A 372 21.61 -5.17 -0.68
N ALA A 373 22.00 -3.89 -0.60
CA ALA A 373 21.08 -2.78 -0.43
C ALA A 373 20.68 -2.11 -1.75
N LYS A 374 21.36 -2.49 -2.87
CA LYS A 374 21.15 -1.83 -4.16
C LYS A 374 19.76 -2.09 -4.70
N ARG A 375 19.01 -1.01 -4.89
CA ARG A 375 17.59 -1.03 -5.24
C ARG A 375 17.19 0.26 -5.94
N PHE A 376 15.99 0.31 -6.42
CA PHE A 376 15.31 1.53 -6.84
C PHE A 376 13.92 1.60 -6.20
N GLU A 377 13.29 2.72 -6.32
CA GLU A 377 12.05 3.13 -5.70
C GLU A 377 11.03 3.50 -6.78
N LEU A 378 9.87 2.88 -6.77
CA LEU A 378 8.71 3.27 -7.58
C LEU A 378 7.84 4.22 -6.76
N ARG A 379 7.65 5.46 -7.23
CA ARG A 379 7.13 6.56 -6.42
C ARG A 379 5.66 6.91 -6.66
N ASN A 380 5.05 6.42 -7.73
CA ASN A 380 3.65 6.72 -8.02
C ASN A 380 2.63 5.99 -7.14
N PRO A 381 2.82 4.78 -6.64
CA PRO A 381 1.79 4.08 -5.86
C PRO A 381 1.30 4.91 -4.67
N ASP A 382 0.08 4.67 -4.23
CA ASP A 382 -0.50 5.27 -3.05
C ASP A 382 -1.26 4.25 -2.18
N GLY A 383 -1.54 4.63 -0.93
CA GLY A 383 -2.12 3.74 0.07
C GLY A 383 -3.56 3.31 -0.21
N THR A 384 -4.22 3.76 -1.28
CA THR A 384 -5.57 3.28 -1.65
C THR A 384 -5.54 1.99 -2.46
N CYS A 385 -4.36 1.56 -2.93
CA CYS A 385 -4.25 0.31 -3.67
C CYS A 385 -4.49 -0.92 -2.79
N ASN A 386 -4.90 -2.02 -3.45
CA ASN A 386 -4.82 -3.34 -2.86
C ASN A 386 -3.37 -3.81 -2.95
N PRO A 387 -2.63 -3.97 -1.83
CA PRO A 387 -1.20 -4.23 -1.88
C PRO A 387 -0.85 -5.54 -2.59
N TYR A 388 -1.66 -6.57 -2.46
CA TYR A 388 -1.43 -7.84 -3.13
C TYR A 388 -1.49 -7.71 -4.65
N TYR A 389 -2.48 -6.99 -5.19
CA TYR A 389 -2.58 -6.72 -6.62
C TYR A 389 -1.50 -5.74 -7.08
N ALA A 390 -1.24 -4.69 -6.32
CA ALA A 390 -0.24 -3.69 -6.69
C ALA A 390 1.16 -4.31 -6.78
N TYR A 391 1.58 -5.07 -5.78
CA TYR A 391 2.91 -5.69 -5.78
C TYR A 391 3.02 -6.82 -6.82
N ALA A 392 1.96 -7.59 -7.03
CA ALA A 392 1.92 -8.57 -8.13
C ALA A 392 2.05 -7.90 -9.49
N ALA A 393 1.33 -6.80 -9.73
CA ALA A 393 1.39 -6.07 -11.01
C ALA A 393 2.77 -5.42 -11.24
N ILE A 394 3.39 -4.86 -10.19
CA ILE A 394 4.77 -4.35 -10.23
C ILE A 394 5.75 -5.46 -10.61
N LEU A 395 5.65 -6.63 -9.96
CA LEU A 395 6.50 -7.79 -10.29
C LEU A 395 6.31 -8.21 -11.75
N MET A 396 5.06 -8.36 -12.20
CA MET A 396 4.78 -8.80 -13.58
C MET A 396 5.26 -7.80 -14.64
N ALA A 397 5.12 -6.50 -14.39
CA ALA A 397 5.65 -5.46 -15.27
C ALA A 397 7.18 -5.50 -15.35
N GLY A 398 7.83 -5.66 -14.21
CA GLY A 398 9.30 -5.78 -14.17
C GLY A 398 9.81 -7.04 -14.88
N LEU A 399 9.14 -8.18 -14.70
CA LEU A 399 9.47 -9.42 -15.41
C LEU A 399 9.28 -9.28 -16.92
N ASP A 400 8.22 -8.58 -17.39
CA ASP A 400 8.06 -8.28 -18.82
C ASP A 400 9.26 -7.49 -19.35
N GLY A 401 9.74 -6.52 -18.59
CA GLY A 401 10.92 -5.74 -18.93
C GLY A 401 12.18 -6.59 -19.08
N ILE A 402 12.41 -7.53 -18.16
CA ILE A 402 13.56 -8.44 -18.20
C ILE A 402 13.44 -9.40 -19.40
N ILE A 403 12.29 -10.04 -19.57
CA ILE A 403 12.03 -11.03 -20.64
C ILE A 403 12.20 -10.40 -22.03
N ASN A 404 11.75 -9.16 -22.20
CA ASN A 404 11.83 -8.44 -23.48
C ASN A 404 13.08 -7.54 -23.59
N GLU A 405 14.02 -7.61 -22.64
CA GLU A 405 15.24 -6.81 -22.60
C GLU A 405 15.03 -5.30 -22.80
N ILE A 406 13.99 -4.73 -22.15
CA ILE A 406 13.61 -3.33 -22.33
C ILE A 406 14.60 -2.43 -21.59
N ASP A 407 15.43 -1.72 -22.34
CA ASP A 407 16.36 -0.75 -21.79
C ASP A 407 15.70 0.65 -21.75
N PRO A 408 15.43 1.21 -20.56
CA PRO A 408 14.75 2.49 -20.45
C PRO A 408 15.55 3.65 -21.02
N SER A 409 16.88 3.56 -21.09
CA SER A 409 17.73 4.60 -21.69
C SER A 409 17.58 4.65 -23.20
N VAL A 410 17.47 3.49 -23.84
CA VAL A 410 17.23 3.37 -25.29
C VAL A 410 15.82 3.84 -25.64
N CYS A 411 14.85 3.60 -24.76
CA CYS A 411 13.47 4.07 -24.94
C CYS A 411 13.30 5.59 -24.70
N GLY A 412 14.34 6.28 -24.23
CA GLY A 412 14.27 7.72 -23.97
C GLY A 412 13.59 8.09 -22.64
N TRP A 413 13.48 7.16 -21.69
CA TRP A 413 12.88 7.37 -20.37
C TRP A 413 13.90 7.77 -19.28
N GLY A 414 15.02 8.36 -19.64
CA GLY A 414 16.04 8.85 -18.72
C GLY A 414 17.44 8.29 -19.02
N PRO A 415 18.44 8.51 -18.13
CA PRO A 415 18.28 9.12 -16.80
C PRO A 415 18.00 10.62 -16.86
N TYR A 416 17.04 11.10 -16.06
CA TYR A 416 16.67 12.51 -15.95
C TYR A 416 17.35 13.18 -14.74
N ASP A 417 18.69 13.16 -14.70
CA ASP A 417 19.50 13.70 -13.59
C ASP A 417 19.67 15.23 -13.67
N PHE A 418 18.72 15.90 -14.24
CA PHE A 418 18.65 17.36 -14.39
C PHE A 418 17.24 17.87 -14.06
N ASN A 419 17.11 19.16 -13.86
CA ASN A 419 15.81 19.75 -13.58
C ASN A 419 14.94 19.79 -14.85
N LEU A 420 13.90 18.99 -14.90
CA LEU A 420 12.98 18.92 -16.04
C LEU A 420 12.24 20.23 -16.30
N PHE A 421 12.08 21.10 -15.27
CA PHE A 421 11.44 22.39 -15.42
C PHE A 421 12.28 23.39 -16.22
N ASP A 422 13.59 23.16 -16.32
CA ASP A 422 14.52 24.03 -17.07
C ASP A 422 14.58 23.68 -18.57
N LEU A 423 13.92 22.60 -19.00
CA LEU A 423 13.86 22.21 -20.40
C LEU A 423 12.98 23.15 -21.22
N PRO A 424 13.31 23.39 -22.52
CA PRO A 424 12.41 24.02 -23.46
C PRO A 424 11.06 23.28 -23.58
N GLU A 425 9.97 23.97 -23.80
CA GLU A 425 8.63 23.36 -23.90
C GLU A 425 8.54 22.31 -25.01
N GLU A 426 9.29 22.45 -26.10
CA GLU A 426 9.35 21.45 -27.19
C GLU A 426 10.00 20.14 -26.74
N GLU A 427 10.92 20.17 -25.78
CA GLU A 427 11.55 18.98 -25.20
C GLU A 427 10.67 18.37 -24.10
N LYS A 428 10.04 19.19 -23.26
CA LYS A 428 9.05 18.73 -22.27
C LYS A 428 7.90 17.98 -22.92
N ALA A 429 7.43 18.43 -24.07
CA ALA A 429 6.33 17.82 -24.83
C ALA A 429 6.66 16.40 -25.34
N LYS A 430 7.94 16.01 -25.39
CA LYS A 430 8.38 14.66 -25.79
C LYS A 430 8.47 13.69 -24.62
N ILE A 431 8.39 14.20 -23.40
CA ILE A 431 8.49 13.38 -22.18
C ILE A 431 7.11 12.87 -21.84
N ASP A 432 6.98 11.55 -21.75
CA ASP A 432 5.75 10.90 -21.35
C ASP A 432 5.40 11.19 -19.89
N SER A 433 4.11 11.32 -19.61
CA SER A 433 3.58 11.53 -18.26
C SER A 433 2.58 10.46 -17.86
N LEU A 434 2.42 10.28 -16.55
CA LEU A 434 1.39 9.42 -15.99
C LEU A 434 -0.02 9.91 -16.39
N PRO A 435 -1.04 9.05 -16.33
CA PRO A 435 -2.43 9.43 -16.55
C PRO A 435 -2.84 10.59 -15.63
N LYS A 436 -3.77 11.42 -16.10
CA LYS A 436 -4.31 12.56 -15.34
C LYS A 436 -5.63 12.25 -14.65
N SER A 437 -6.20 11.09 -14.92
CA SER A 437 -7.46 10.64 -14.34
C SER A 437 -7.48 9.11 -14.20
N LEU A 438 -8.38 8.63 -13.36
CA LEU A 438 -8.63 7.18 -13.24
C LEU A 438 -9.13 6.59 -14.57
N ASP A 439 -9.96 7.32 -15.30
CA ASP A 439 -10.47 6.86 -16.60
C ASP A 439 -9.33 6.67 -17.61
N GLU A 440 -8.37 7.59 -17.71
CA GLU A 440 -7.18 7.43 -18.57
C GLU A 440 -6.32 6.22 -18.16
N ALA A 441 -6.18 5.97 -16.86
CA ALA A 441 -5.44 4.80 -16.35
C ALA A 441 -6.16 3.49 -16.70
N LEU A 442 -7.49 3.47 -16.59
CA LEU A 442 -8.32 2.32 -16.97
C LEU A 442 -8.30 2.05 -18.46
N ASP A 443 -8.32 3.11 -19.31
CA ASP A 443 -8.16 2.97 -20.77
C ASP A 443 -6.79 2.37 -21.12
N ALA A 444 -5.75 2.81 -20.41
CA ALA A 444 -4.41 2.24 -20.57
C ALA A 444 -4.36 0.76 -20.16
N LEU A 445 -5.05 0.38 -19.06
CA LEU A 445 -5.11 -1.01 -18.60
C LEU A 445 -5.88 -1.89 -19.59
N GLU A 446 -6.99 -1.41 -20.18
CA GLU A 446 -7.70 -2.14 -21.23
C GLU A 446 -6.83 -2.40 -22.47
N ALA A 447 -5.99 -1.44 -22.83
CA ALA A 447 -5.11 -1.53 -23.98
C ALA A 447 -3.80 -2.30 -23.74
N ASP A 448 -3.36 -2.39 -22.49
CA ASP A 448 -2.04 -2.92 -22.10
C ASP A 448 -2.14 -3.71 -20.80
N HIS A 449 -2.58 -4.96 -20.86
CA HIS A 449 -2.66 -5.88 -19.70
C HIS A 449 -2.12 -7.28 -19.97
N ASP A 450 -1.63 -7.57 -21.17
CA ASP A 450 -1.09 -8.89 -21.53
C ASP A 450 0.03 -9.34 -20.56
N TYR A 451 0.84 -8.39 -20.07
CA TYR A 451 1.90 -8.68 -19.10
C TYR A 451 1.36 -9.21 -17.77
N LEU A 452 0.17 -8.78 -17.35
CA LEU A 452 -0.48 -9.23 -16.11
C LEU A 452 -1.03 -10.65 -16.22
N THR A 453 -1.51 -11.04 -17.39
CA THR A 453 -2.17 -12.34 -17.62
C THR A 453 -1.19 -13.48 -17.84
N ARG A 454 0.08 -13.19 -18.08
CA ARG A 454 1.12 -14.22 -18.27
C ARG A 454 1.18 -15.16 -17.08
N GLY A 455 1.35 -16.45 -17.36
CA GLY A 455 1.34 -17.50 -16.34
C GLY A 455 0.01 -17.64 -15.59
N GLY A 456 -1.07 -17.01 -16.06
CA GLY A 456 -2.38 -17.01 -15.39
C GLY A 456 -2.37 -16.22 -14.07
N VAL A 457 -1.41 -15.27 -13.88
CA VAL A 457 -1.26 -14.52 -12.63
C VAL A 457 -2.49 -13.67 -12.34
N PHE A 458 -2.87 -12.80 -13.28
CA PHE A 458 -4.15 -12.09 -13.22
C PHE A 458 -5.12 -12.72 -14.21
N PRO A 459 -6.20 -13.38 -13.76
CA PRO A 459 -7.23 -13.86 -14.68
C PRO A 459 -7.91 -12.67 -15.39
N GLU A 460 -8.20 -12.82 -16.68
CA GLU A 460 -8.95 -11.83 -17.48
C GLU A 460 -10.24 -11.38 -16.79
N ARG A 461 -10.92 -12.32 -16.16
CA ARG A 461 -12.16 -12.03 -15.43
C ARG A 461 -11.93 -11.03 -14.29
N LEU A 462 -10.81 -11.14 -13.55
CA LEU A 462 -10.48 -10.21 -12.47
C LEU A 462 -10.26 -8.80 -13.03
N LEU A 463 -9.49 -8.68 -14.11
CA LEU A 463 -9.22 -7.40 -14.77
C LEU A 463 -10.50 -6.73 -15.27
N ASN A 464 -11.39 -7.49 -15.90
CA ASN A 464 -12.69 -7.01 -16.38
C ASN A 464 -13.59 -6.52 -15.23
N ILE A 465 -13.66 -7.27 -14.11
CA ILE A 465 -14.42 -6.87 -12.92
C ILE A 465 -13.82 -5.59 -12.33
N TRP A 466 -12.49 -5.51 -12.24
CA TRP A 466 -11.79 -4.35 -11.72
C TRP A 466 -12.08 -3.09 -12.55
N ILE A 467 -11.92 -3.17 -13.87
CA ILE A 467 -12.13 -2.05 -14.78
C ILE A 467 -13.59 -1.56 -14.71
N ASP A 468 -14.57 -2.49 -14.83
CA ASP A 468 -16.00 -2.12 -14.73
C ASP A 468 -16.35 -1.45 -13.40
N ARG A 469 -15.86 -2.01 -12.29
CA ARG A 469 -16.06 -1.48 -10.96
C ARG A 469 -15.47 -0.07 -10.80
N LYS A 470 -14.22 0.13 -11.23
CA LYS A 470 -13.53 1.42 -11.11
C LYS A 470 -14.08 2.49 -12.04
N ARG A 471 -14.55 2.14 -13.23
CA ARG A 471 -15.30 3.07 -14.11
C ARG A 471 -16.60 3.53 -13.47
N LYS A 472 -17.37 2.63 -12.85
CA LYS A 472 -18.61 2.99 -12.14
C LYS A 472 -18.31 3.91 -10.95
N GLU A 473 -17.22 3.66 -10.21
CA GLU A 473 -16.78 4.51 -9.11
C GLU A 473 -16.41 5.91 -9.61
N ALA A 474 -15.57 6.02 -10.65
CA ALA A 474 -15.16 7.28 -11.25
C ALA A 474 -16.37 8.09 -11.77
N ALA A 475 -17.26 7.44 -12.53
CA ALA A 475 -18.46 8.08 -13.06
C ALA A 475 -19.36 8.62 -11.94
N ARG A 476 -19.54 7.88 -10.84
CA ARG A 476 -20.34 8.33 -9.69
C ARG A 476 -19.74 9.58 -9.04
N ILE A 477 -18.42 9.60 -8.82
CA ILE A 477 -17.75 10.73 -8.17
C ILE A 477 -17.74 11.95 -9.08
N ASN A 478 -17.49 11.78 -10.37
CA ASN A 478 -17.46 12.86 -11.35
C ASN A 478 -18.84 13.53 -11.59
N GLN A 479 -19.94 12.90 -11.17
CA GLN A 479 -21.28 13.49 -11.24
C GLN A 479 -21.61 14.42 -10.06
N ILE A 480 -20.80 14.40 -9.00
CA ILE A 480 -21.04 15.20 -7.79
C ILE A 480 -20.44 16.59 -8.00
N PRO A 481 -21.24 17.70 -8.01
CA PRO A 481 -20.72 19.05 -8.15
C PRO A 481 -19.77 19.38 -6.99
N HIS A 482 -18.63 19.96 -7.31
CA HIS A 482 -17.66 20.39 -6.31
C HIS A 482 -17.93 21.85 -5.90
N PRO A 483 -17.78 22.26 -4.62
CA PRO A 483 -17.96 23.66 -4.19
C PRO A 483 -17.16 24.68 -5.02
N ALA A 484 -15.95 24.34 -5.48
CA ALA A 484 -15.15 25.22 -6.35
C ALA A 484 -15.80 25.48 -7.73
N GLU A 485 -16.70 24.62 -8.20
CA GLU A 485 -17.45 24.86 -9.44
C GLU A 485 -18.49 25.93 -9.24
N PHE A 486 -19.14 26.00 -8.07
CA PHE A 486 -20.04 27.10 -7.71
C PHE A 486 -19.29 28.43 -7.59
N GLU A 487 -18.11 28.44 -6.94
CA GLU A 487 -17.27 29.64 -6.87
C GLU A 487 -16.90 30.15 -8.27
N ARG A 488 -16.66 29.26 -9.22
CA ARG A 488 -16.15 29.61 -10.55
C ARG A 488 -17.22 29.90 -11.58
N TYR A 489 -18.38 29.24 -11.51
CA TYR A 489 -19.34 29.18 -12.62
C TYR A 489 -20.75 29.62 -12.26
N TYR A 490 -21.04 29.92 -10.99
CA TYR A 490 -22.42 30.17 -10.53
C TYR A 490 -23.09 31.39 -11.19
N ASP A 491 -22.29 32.36 -11.57
CA ASP A 491 -22.73 33.65 -12.15
C ASP A 491 -22.40 33.82 -13.64
N LEU A 492 -22.01 32.75 -14.32
CA LEU A 492 -21.74 32.77 -15.77
C LEU A 492 -23.01 32.64 -16.59
#